data_2c963b3d756ed789a7f777c81e3de143
#
_entry.id   2c963b3d756ed789a7f777c81e3de143
#
_cell.length_a   1.000
_cell.length_b   1.000
_cell.length_c   1.000
_cell.angle_alpha   90.00
_cell.angle_beta   90.00
_cell.angle_gamma   90.00
#
_symmetry.space_group_name_H-M   'P 1'
#
loop_
_entity.id
_entity.type
_entity.pdbx_description
1 polymer ?
#
loop_
_entity_poly.entity_id
_entity_poly.type
_entity_poly.pdbx_seq_one_letter_code
_entity_poly.pdbx_strand_id
1 'polypeptide(L)'
;MTKEKVFISEADQYLFAQGTHYDIYKKLGAHLSVEDGVQGVYFGVWAPNAAQVNVIGTFNEWNEESHPMQKLGEGGIWGLFIPGVEEGTMYKFLIYARDGRKLYKADPFANYAEYRPGTASIVTDITGFDWRDSKWMEARDKKDMNKEPMAIYECHIGSFMKHPNNGTAEGFYNYREFADRIIEYLKEMKYTHVELMGIAEHPFDGSWGYQVTGYYAPTSRYGTPKDFMYLINELHKAGVGVILDWVPAHFATDAHGLAEFDGQCIFEHPDPRLGEHPEWGTKIFNYGKNEVKNFLVANALFWLREFHVDGIGVDAVASMLYLDYGKKEGEWLPNKFGGNKNLEAIEFFHHLNSVIRGTYPGFVTIAEESTAWPNVTSDIGGEGLGFSFKWNMGWMHDFCEYMKLDPLYRKGNHYAMTFAMSYNDSENYILPLSHDEVVHLKCSMVNKMPGYTADKYANLRVGYTYMFGHSGKKLLFMGQDFGQEREWSEERELDWYLLGEKLNQGVHTYVKELLELYRKYPAMYEIDNTWDGFEWMNADDAEHSTYCFVRKGSSGKNNLLFVLNMTPMKWENYTVPVPKKKKYKLLLNSDEERFGGWGNEIPAEIMAEKKPYHYKDYSISFDLPPYGAAVFLF
;
A
#
# COMPACT_ATOMS: atom_id res chain seq x y z
N MET A 1 -22.08 10.33 26.57
CA MET A 1 -22.28 11.63 25.90
C MET A 1 -23.68 11.66 25.35
N THR A 2 -24.43 12.76 25.57
CA THR A 2 -25.73 12.95 24.90
C THR A 2 -25.47 13.08 23.40
N LYS A 3 -26.04 12.17 22.60
CA LYS A 3 -25.95 12.26 21.15
C LYS A 3 -26.64 13.52 20.65
N GLU A 4 -26.07 14.19 19.66
CA GLU A 4 -26.66 15.36 19.03
C GLU A 4 -27.59 14.94 17.89
N LYS A 5 -28.51 15.83 17.49
CA LYS A 5 -29.36 15.63 16.33
C LYS A 5 -28.52 15.62 15.06
N VAL A 6 -28.59 14.52 14.31
CA VAL A 6 -28.01 14.42 12.96
C VAL A 6 -29.09 14.79 11.94
N PHE A 7 -28.74 15.64 10.99
CA PHE A 7 -29.58 16.01 9.85
C PHE A 7 -28.68 16.51 8.70
N ILE A 8 -29.23 16.54 7.50
CA ILE A 8 -28.55 17.04 6.31
C ILE A 8 -29.15 18.42 5.98
N SER A 9 -28.34 19.47 6.10
CA SER A 9 -28.72 20.83 5.79
C SER A 9 -28.65 21.16 4.30
N GLU A 10 -29.19 22.27 3.85
CA GLU A 10 -29.01 22.78 2.48
C GLU A 10 -27.54 23.06 2.17
N ALA A 11 -26.76 23.51 3.16
CA ALA A 11 -25.33 23.72 3.03
C ALA A 11 -24.58 22.40 2.81
N ASP A 12 -24.95 21.33 3.53
CA ASP A 12 -24.38 19.99 3.31
C ASP A 12 -24.65 19.49 1.88
N GLN A 13 -25.90 19.66 1.40
CA GLN A 13 -26.29 19.29 0.05
C GLN A 13 -25.51 20.08 -1.02
N TYR A 14 -25.38 21.40 -0.81
CA TYR A 14 -24.63 22.27 -1.71
C TYR A 14 -23.15 21.85 -1.79
N LEU A 15 -22.48 21.70 -0.64
CA LEU A 15 -21.07 21.32 -0.61
C LEU A 15 -20.82 19.94 -1.21
N PHE A 16 -21.74 18.99 -0.99
CA PHE A 16 -21.68 17.66 -1.59
C PHE A 16 -21.76 17.72 -3.13
N ALA A 17 -22.72 18.50 -3.64
CA ALA A 17 -22.86 18.72 -5.08
C ALA A 17 -21.68 19.50 -5.71
N GLN A 18 -20.91 20.25 -4.91
CA GLN A 18 -19.66 20.89 -5.35
C GLN A 18 -18.44 19.97 -5.25
N GLY A 19 -18.55 18.79 -4.62
CA GLY A 19 -17.43 17.88 -4.41
C GLY A 19 -16.49 18.27 -3.27
N THR A 20 -16.94 19.09 -2.33
CA THR A 20 -16.10 19.71 -1.28
C THR A 20 -16.59 19.47 0.15
N HIS A 21 -17.54 18.58 0.33
CA HIS A 21 -18.01 18.19 1.66
C HIS A 21 -17.19 17.04 2.25
N TYR A 22 -16.02 17.32 2.80
CA TYR A 22 -15.07 16.30 3.27
C TYR A 22 -15.51 15.54 4.53
N ASP A 23 -16.55 15.98 5.22
CA ASP A 23 -17.18 15.32 6.37
C ASP A 23 -18.57 14.73 6.04
N ILE A 24 -18.90 14.55 4.77
CA ILE A 24 -20.20 14.04 4.32
C ILE A 24 -20.54 12.68 4.93
N TYR A 25 -19.54 11.86 5.23
CA TYR A 25 -19.71 10.56 5.88
C TYR A 25 -20.25 10.64 7.32
N LYS A 26 -20.28 11.84 7.92
CA LYS A 26 -20.93 12.11 9.21
C LYS A 26 -22.41 12.47 9.05
N LYS A 27 -22.88 12.54 7.81
CA LYS A 27 -24.24 12.95 7.44
C LYS A 27 -24.97 11.86 6.63
N LEU A 28 -24.32 11.34 5.58
CA LEU A 28 -24.80 10.19 4.82
C LEU A 28 -24.39 8.90 5.55
N GLY A 29 -25.22 7.88 5.44
CA GLY A 29 -25.09 6.64 6.20
C GLY A 29 -26.11 6.55 7.33
N ALA A 30 -25.84 5.68 8.31
CA ALA A 30 -26.67 5.49 9.49
C ALA A 30 -25.96 6.03 10.75
N HIS A 31 -26.55 7.00 11.42
CA HIS A 31 -25.96 7.68 12.57
C HIS A 31 -26.89 7.65 13.78
N LEU A 32 -26.36 7.22 14.93
CA LEU A 32 -27.08 7.35 16.20
C LEU A 32 -27.39 8.85 16.45
N SER A 33 -28.65 9.18 16.68
CA SER A 33 -29.15 10.53 16.74
C SER A 33 -30.24 10.67 17.80
N VAL A 34 -30.53 11.93 18.18
CA VAL A 34 -31.65 12.25 19.05
C VAL A 34 -32.53 13.30 18.35
N GLU A 35 -33.82 13.00 18.21
CA GLU A 35 -34.82 13.96 17.70
C GLU A 35 -35.95 14.14 18.71
N ASP A 36 -36.22 15.41 19.08
CA ASP A 36 -37.23 15.77 20.09
C ASP A 36 -37.10 14.99 21.41
N GLY A 37 -35.87 14.71 21.82
CA GLY A 37 -35.56 13.96 23.05
C GLY A 37 -35.67 12.43 22.91
N VAL A 38 -36.04 11.91 21.75
CA VAL A 38 -36.13 10.46 21.46
C VAL A 38 -34.86 9.99 20.79
N GLN A 39 -34.27 8.89 21.32
CA GLN A 39 -33.11 8.25 20.72
C GLN A 39 -33.54 7.40 19.53
N GLY A 40 -32.65 7.31 18.52
CA GLY A 40 -32.86 6.51 17.34
C GLY A 40 -31.68 6.65 16.37
N VAL A 41 -31.93 6.37 15.11
CA VAL A 41 -30.93 6.44 14.04
C VAL A 41 -31.43 7.34 12.91
N TYR A 42 -30.58 8.26 12.48
CA TYR A 42 -30.78 9.01 11.26
C TYR A 42 -30.12 8.25 10.09
N PHE A 43 -30.89 8.01 9.04
CA PHE A 43 -30.43 7.39 7.79
C PHE A 43 -30.39 8.43 6.69
N GLY A 44 -29.27 8.49 5.96
CA GLY A 44 -29.11 9.36 4.80
C GLY A 44 -28.49 8.62 3.63
N VAL A 45 -29.03 8.81 2.42
CA VAL A 45 -28.50 8.18 1.21
C VAL A 45 -28.63 9.07 -0.01
N TRP A 46 -27.67 8.98 -0.91
CA TRP A 46 -27.71 9.67 -2.20
C TRP A 46 -28.19 8.71 -3.29
N ALA A 47 -29.36 8.98 -3.85
CA ALA A 47 -30.04 8.20 -4.87
C ALA A 47 -30.88 9.13 -5.78
N PRO A 48 -30.24 9.92 -6.67
CA PRO A 48 -30.90 11.03 -7.38
C PRO A 48 -31.98 10.58 -8.38
N ASN A 49 -31.87 9.36 -8.89
CA ASN A 49 -32.82 8.83 -9.87
C ASN A 49 -33.87 7.89 -9.26
N ALA A 50 -33.80 7.60 -7.96
CA ALA A 50 -34.78 6.77 -7.30
C ALA A 50 -36.20 7.37 -7.39
N ALA A 51 -37.21 6.50 -7.57
CA ALA A 51 -38.61 6.87 -7.44
C ALA A 51 -39.00 6.97 -5.96
N GLN A 52 -38.48 6.05 -5.12
CA GLN A 52 -38.66 5.98 -3.68
C GLN A 52 -37.48 5.25 -3.06
N VAL A 53 -37.15 5.57 -1.83
CA VAL A 53 -36.18 4.82 -1.01
C VAL A 53 -36.82 4.50 0.36
N ASN A 54 -36.70 3.24 0.77
CA ASN A 54 -37.15 2.79 2.09
C ASN A 54 -35.96 2.23 2.88
N VAL A 55 -36.01 2.33 4.21
CA VAL A 55 -35.05 1.65 5.09
C VAL A 55 -35.71 0.35 5.58
N ILE A 56 -35.06 -0.77 5.29
CA ILE A 56 -35.48 -2.08 5.76
C ILE A 56 -34.39 -2.71 6.63
N GLY A 57 -34.76 -3.49 7.63
CA GLY A 57 -33.79 -4.10 8.52
C GLY A 57 -34.42 -4.95 9.61
N THR A 58 -33.59 -5.39 10.55
CA THR A 58 -34.04 -6.23 11.68
C THR A 58 -35.06 -5.53 12.57
N PHE A 59 -35.03 -4.21 12.63
CA PHE A 59 -35.94 -3.39 13.43
C PHE A 59 -37.40 -3.37 12.92
N ASN A 60 -37.62 -3.69 11.65
CA ASN A 60 -38.96 -3.75 11.03
C ASN A 60 -39.23 -5.07 10.31
N GLU A 61 -38.51 -6.15 10.71
CA GLU A 61 -38.65 -7.49 10.11
C GLU A 61 -38.46 -7.49 8.58
N TRP A 62 -37.60 -6.57 8.08
CA TRP A 62 -37.33 -6.39 6.65
C TRP A 62 -38.56 -5.99 5.83
N ASN A 63 -39.52 -5.31 6.46
CA ASN A 63 -40.77 -4.90 5.81
C ASN A 63 -40.50 -3.81 4.75
N GLU A 64 -40.77 -4.14 3.51
CA GLU A 64 -40.50 -3.29 2.34
C GLU A 64 -41.40 -2.05 2.26
N GLU A 65 -42.57 -2.05 2.88
CA GLU A 65 -43.57 -0.98 2.78
C GLU A 65 -43.47 0.03 3.93
N SER A 66 -42.75 -0.32 4.98
CA SER A 66 -42.55 0.58 6.13
C SER A 66 -41.31 1.45 5.95
N HIS A 67 -41.27 2.60 6.63
CA HIS A 67 -40.13 3.52 6.73
C HIS A 67 -39.66 4.10 5.37
N PRO A 68 -40.55 4.71 4.58
CA PRO A 68 -40.15 5.47 3.40
C PRO A 68 -39.36 6.72 3.82
N MET A 69 -38.26 6.96 3.11
CA MET A 69 -37.43 8.13 3.32
C MET A 69 -38.01 9.36 2.63
N GLN A 70 -37.66 10.53 3.14
CA GLN A 70 -38.02 11.82 2.55
C GLN A 70 -36.91 12.31 1.61
N LYS A 71 -37.28 12.74 0.42
CA LYS A 71 -36.35 13.41 -0.50
C LYS A 71 -36.05 14.81 0.01
N LEU A 72 -34.76 15.12 0.20
CA LEU A 72 -34.27 16.39 0.70
C LEU A 72 -33.79 17.25 -0.49
N GLY A 73 -34.59 18.24 -0.88
CA GLY A 73 -34.26 19.11 -2.01
C GLY A 73 -34.16 18.38 -3.35
N GLU A 74 -33.46 18.98 -4.31
CA GLU A 74 -33.32 18.47 -5.68
C GLU A 74 -32.00 17.69 -5.93
N GLY A 75 -31.08 17.69 -4.98
CA GLY A 75 -29.75 17.04 -5.09
C GLY A 75 -29.77 15.51 -5.05
N GLY A 76 -30.97 14.91 -4.87
CA GLY A 76 -31.13 13.46 -4.87
C GLY A 76 -30.73 12.78 -3.55
N ILE A 77 -30.64 13.53 -2.48
CA ILE A 77 -30.40 13.00 -1.13
C ILE A 77 -31.74 12.66 -0.47
N TRP A 78 -31.77 11.51 0.20
CA TRP A 78 -32.90 11.02 0.99
C TRP A 78 -32.51 10.93 2.45
N GLY A 79 -33.41 11.27 3.37
CA GLY A 79 -33.18 11.24 4.81
C GLY A 79 -34.37 10.74 5.59
N LEU A 80 -34.13 10.05 6.70
CA LEU A 80 -35.16 9.58 7.63
C LEU A 80 -34.57 9.37 9.02
N PHE A 81 -35.22 9.91 10.05
CA PHE A 81 -34.97 9.52 11.43
C PHE A 81 -35.94 8.40 11.84
N ILE A 82 -35.43 7.33 12.43
CA ILE A 82 -36.24 6.21 12.93
C ILE A 82 -36.01 6.07 14.43
N PRO A 83 -37.03 6.36 15.27
CA PRO A 83 -36.93 6.26 16.70
C PRO A 83 -36.80 4.79 17.16
N GLY A 84 -36.05 4.54 18.23
CA GLY A 84 -35.92 3.23 18.86
C GLY A 84 -34.99 2.25 18.11
N VAL A 85 -34.41 2.65 16.98
CA VAL A 85 -33.35 1.86 16.33
C VAL A 85 -32.05 2.05 17.11
N GLU A 86 -31.32 0.95 17.34
CA GLU A 86 -30.13 0.92 18.19
C GLU A 86 -28.89 0.46 17.42
N GLU A 87 -27.72 0.66 18.02
CA GLU A 87 -26.44 0.11 17.54
C GLU A 87 -26.53 -1.42 17.40
N GLY A 88 -25.91 -1.96 16.36
CA GLY A 88 -25.97 -3.39 16.03
C GLY A 88 -27.13 -3.79 15.11
N THR A 89 -28.06 -2.87 14.82
CA THR A 89 -29.17 -3.12 13.90
C THR A 89 -28.65 -3.33 12.48
N MET A 90 -29.04 -4.45 11.84
CA MET A 90 -28.80 -4.70 10.42
C MET A 90 -29.85 -4.02 9.57
N TYR A 91 -29.41 -3.38 8.46
CA TYR A 91 -30.29 -2.64 7.55
C TYR A 91 -29.79 -2.67 6.11
N LYS A 92 -30.69 -2.34 5.19
CA LYS A 92 -30.42 -2.00 3.78
C LYS A 92 -31.27 -0.83 3.34
N PHE A 93 -30.83 -0.17 2.27
CA PHE A 93 -31.71 0.70 1.50
C PHE A 93 -32.44 -0.12 0.43
N LEU A 94 -33.77 -0.11 0.47
CA LEU A 94 -34.61 -0.61 -0.60
C LEU A 94 -34.93 0.54 -1.55
N ILE A 95 -34.33 0.50 -2.74
CA ILE A 95 -34.50 1.54 -3.74
C ILE A 95 -35.49 1.06 -4.79
N TYR A 96 -36.55 1.83 -4.99
CA TYR A 96 -37.48 1.66 -6.09
C TYR A 96 -36.98 2.49 -7.28
N ALA A 97 -36.41 1.81 -8.28
CA ALA A 97 -35.94 2.46 -9.48
C ALA A 97 -37.13 2.91 -10.37
N ARG A 98 -36.91 3.93 -11.19
CA ARG A 98 -37.98 4.47 -12.09
C ARG A 98 -38.43 3.49 -13.16
N ASP A 99 -37.62 2.47 -13.46
CA ASP A 99 -37.96 1.38 -14.39
C ASP A 99 -38.77 0.24 -13.71
N GLY A 100 -39.08 0.37 -12.42
CA GLY A 100 -39.88 -0.57 -11.65
C GLY A 100 -39.07 -1.65 -10.92
N ARG A 101 -37.74 -1.70 -11.07
CA ARG A 101 -36.88 -2.63 -10.31
C ARG A 101 -36.88 -2.26 -8.83
N LYS A 102 -36.81 -3.29 -7.96
CA LYS A 102 -36.48 -3.16 -6.54
C LYS A 102 -35.04 -3.55 -6.33
N LEU A 103 -34.25 -2.65 -5.75
CA LEU A 103 -32.82 -2.81 -5.52
C LEU A 103 -32.53 -2.81 -4.01
N TYR A 104 -31.94 -3.89 -3.52
CA TYR A 104 -31.59 -4.08 -2.10
C TYR A 104 -30.12 -3.72 -1.91
N LYS A 105 -29.84 -2.48 -1.54
CA LYS A 105 -28.50 -1.93 -1.51
C LYS A 105 -27.93 -1.85 -0.09
N ALA A 106 -26.66 -2.26 0.06
CA ALA A 106 -25.88 -1.89 1.22
C ALA A 106 -25.67 -0.37 1.23
N ASP A 107 -25.45 0.19 2.40
CA ASP A 107 -25.19 1.62 2.55
C ASP A 107 -23.76 1.95 2.08
N PRO A 108 -23.58 2.85 1.09
CA PRO A 108 -22.26 3.25 0.61
C PRO A 108 -21.35 3.89 1.67
N PHE A 109 -21.94 4.46 2.71
CA PHE A 109 -21.25 5.13 3.82
C PHE A 109 -21.26 4.32 5.13
N ALA A 110 -21.73 3.06 5.10
CA ALA A 110 -21.73 2.23 6.29
C ALA A 110 -20.31 2.05 6.86
N ASN A 111 -20.18 2.17 8.17
CA ASN A 111 -18.93 1.95 8.87
C ASN A 111 -18.72 0.49 9.31
N TYR A 112 -19.74 -0.34 9.19
CA TYR A 112 -19.67 -1.75 9.52
C TYR A 112 -20.61 -2.57 8.62
N ALA A 113 -20.14 -3.70 8.15
CA ALA A 113 -20.87 -4.60 7.28
C ALA A 113 -21.17 -5.94 7.98
N GLU A 114 -22.28 -6.57 7.59
CA GLU A 114 -22.57 -7.94 7.96
C GLU A 114 -21.45 -8.87 7.46
N TYR A 115 -21.11 -9.88 8.29
CA TYR A 115 -20.12 -10.88 7.89
C TYR A 115 -20.62 -11.67 6.67
N ARG A 116 -19.74 -11.87 5.71
CA ARG A 116 -20.09 -12.57 4.46
C ARG A 116 -20.55 -14.01 4.72
N PRO A 117 -21.49 -14.58 3.95
CA PRO A 117 -22.05 -14.04 2.70
C PRO A 117 -23.19 -13.03 2.90
N GLY A 118 -23.45 -12.58 4.11
CA GLY A 118 -24.40 -11.53 4.37
C GLY A 118 -24.02 -10.22 3.68
N THR A 119 -25.01 -9.41 3.33
CA THR A 119 -24.83 -8.20 2.53
C THR A 119 -25.50 -6.96 3.13
N ALA A 120 -25.95 -7.04 4.39
CA ALA A 120 -26.49 -5.90 5.10
C ALA A 120 -25.40 -4.98 5.65
N SER A 121 -25.77 -3.74 5.90
CA SER A 121 -24.99 -2.79 6.69
C SER A 121 -25.42 -2.90 8.15
N ILE A 122 -24.54 -2.54 9.08
CA ILE A 122 -24.80 -2.57 10.52
C ILE A 122 -24.64 -1.17 11.09
N VAL A 123 -25.64 -0.70 11.83
CA VAL A 123 -25.57 0.56 12.58
C VAL A 123 -24.46 0.44 13.61
N THR A 124 -23.45 1.31 13.53
CA THR A 124 -22.35 1.31 14.50
C THR A 124 -21.86 2.72 14.80
N ASP A 125 -21.43 2.90 16.04
CA ASP A 125 -20.80 4.14 16.51
C ASP A 125 -19.28 3.97 16.52
N ILE A 126 -18.60 4.62 15.61
CA ILE A 126 -17.13 4.64 15.55
C ILE A 126 -16.52 5.74 16.44
N THR A 127 -17.34 6.59 17.06
CA THR A 127 -16.85 7.67 17.93
C THR A 127 -16.49 7.17 19.32
N GLY A 128 -15.74 7.98 20.08
CA GLY A 128 -15.45 7.71 21.49
C GLY A 128 -14.41 6.61 21.73
N PHE A 129 -13.64 6.24 20.73
CA PHE A 129 -12.46 5.36 20.92
C PHE A 129 -11.39 6.11 21.73
N ASP A 130 -10.79 5.45 22.71
CA ASP A 130 -9.74 6.03 23.58
C ASP A 130 -8.36 5.94 22.88
N TRP A 131 -8.12 6.87 21.96
CA TRP A 131 -6.84 6.98 21.28
C TRP A 131 -5.70 7.36 22.24
N ARG A 132 -4.59 6.64 22.18
CA ARG A 132 -3.39 6.87 23.00
C ARG A 132 -2.14 7.09 22.15
N ASP A 133 -2.32 7.53 20.94
CA ASP A 133 -1.31 7.73 19.92
C ASP A 133 -0.97 9.21 19.63
N SER A 134 -1.42 10.16 20.45
CA SER A 134 -1.22 11.59 20.22
C SER A 134 0.24 11.98 20.00
N LYS A 135 1.19 11.34 20.69
CA LYS A 135 2.62 11.59 20.49
C LYS A 135 3.10 11.15 19.12
N TRP A 136 2.56 10.06 18.60
CA TRP A 136 2.85 9.58 17.25
C TRP A 136 2.32 10.57 16.22
N MET A 137 1.05 10.96 16.33
CA MET A 137 0.39 11.89 15.41
C MET A 137 1.12 13.26 15.34
N GLU A 138 1.48 13.82 16.51
CA GLU A 138 2.26 15.07 16.56
C GLU A 138 3.67 14.94 15.96
N ALA A 139 4.31 13.79 16.14
CA ALA A 139 5.64 13.53 15.58
C ALA A 139 5.56 13.33 14.07
N ARG A 140 4.55 12.59 13.58
CA ARG A 140 4.30 12.37 12.17
C ARG A 140 4.17 13.67 11.40
N ASP A 141 3.32 14.57 11.87
CA ASP A 141 3.02 15.83 11.18
C ASP A 141 4.20 16.80 11.08
N LYS A 142 5.29 16.52 11.82
CA LYS A 142 6.55 17.31 11.78
C LYS A 142 7.63 16.70 10.90
N LYS A 143 7.42 15.48 10.39
CA LYS A 143 8.41 14.74 9.61
C LYS A 143 8.33 15.07 8.12
N ASP A 144 9.50 15.19 7.49
CA ASP A 144 9.64 15.12 6.05
C ASP A 144 9.93 13.67 5.66
N MET A 145 8.90 12.94 5.21
CA MET A 145 9.02 11.52 4.91
C MET A 145 10.01 11.21 3.79
N ASN A 146 10.37 12.18 2.94
CA ASN A 146 11.45 12.00 1.98
C ASN A 146 12.82 11.78 2.65
N LYS A 147 13.02 12.35 3.85
CA LYS A 147 14.27 12.27 4.62
C LYS A 147 14.24 11.25 5.76
N GLU A 148 13.11 10.59 5.96
CA GLU A 148 12.95 9.59 7.01
C GLU A 148 13.13 8.16 6.46
N PRO A 149 13.54 7.19 7.29
CA PRO A 149 13.56 5.81 6.86
C PRO A 149 12.14 5.29 6.67
N MET A 150 11.87 4.67 5.53
CA MET A 150 10.61 4.00 5.24
C MET A 150 10.91 2.61 4.70
N ALA A 151 10.74 1.61 5.55
CA ALA A 151 10.78 0.20 5.20
C ALA A 151 9.41 -0.38 5.53
N ILE A 152 8.67 -0.74 4.49
CA ILE A 152 7.27 -1.14 4.53
C ILE A 152 7.19 -2.66 4.52
N TYR A 153 6.40 -3.23 5.42
CA TYR A 153 5.98 -4.62 5.42
C TYR A 153 4.56 -4.70 4.86
N GLU A 154 4.41 -5.12 3.62
CA GLU A 154 3.10 -5.33 3.01
C GLU A 154 2.48 -6.63 3.53
N CYS A 155 1.26 -6.58 4.01
CA CYS A 155 0.64 -7.67 4.75
C CYS A 155 -0.85 -7.84 4.45
N HIS A 156 -1.26 -9.09 4.23
CA HIS A 156 -2.66 -9.52 4.18
C HIS A 156 -3.02 -10.22 5.49
N ILE A 157 -3.92 -9.64 6.28
CA ILE A 157 -4.24 -10.10 7.65
C ILE A 157 -4.69 -11.57 7.66
N GLY A 158 -5.60 -11.95 6.75
CA GLY A 158 -6.21 -13.28 6.72
C GLY A 158 -5.27 -14.43 6.39
N SER A 159 -4.07 -14.14 5.87
CA SER A 159 -3.07 -15.14 5.50
C SER A 159 -1.68 -14.90 6.12
N PHE A 160 -1.56 -13.95 7.03
CA PHE A 160 -0.34 -13.79 7.83
C PHE A 160 -0.14 -14.98 8.76
N MET A 161 -1.11 -15.22 9.63
CA MET A 161 -1.20 -16.39 10.50
C MET A 161 -2.64 -16.85 10.57
N LYS A 162 -2.87 -18.15 10.78
CA LYS A 162 -4.20 -18.71 11.01
C LYS A 162 -4.32 -19.33 12.41
N HIS A 163 -5.46 -19.13 13.02
CA HIS A 163 -5.75 -19.70 14.32
C HIS A 163 -6.33 -21.12 14.15
N PRO A 164 -5.65 -22.16 14.62
CA PRO A 164 -6.05 -23.55 14.34
C PRO A 164 -7.39 -23.94 14.96
N ASN A 165 -7.92 -23.18 15.93
CA ASN A 165 -9.05 -23.57 16.77
C ASN A 165 -10.00 -22.42 17.12
N ASN A 166 -10.21 -21.44 16.23
CA ASN A 166 -11.13 -20.33 16.51
C ASN A 166 -12.61 -20.62 16.21
N GLY A 167 -12.92 -21.84 15.79
CA GLY A 167 -14.30 -22.26 15.51
C GLY A 167 -14.82 -21.85 14.13
N THR A 168 -14.03 -21.19 13.30
CA THR A 168 -14.34 -20.88 11.90
C THR A 168 -13.51 -21.74 10.95
N ALA A 169 -14.01 -21.98 9.74
CA ALA A 169 -13.29 -22.73 8.71
C ALA A 169 -12.07 -21.94 8.21
N GLU A 170 -12.17 -20.62 8.18
CA GLU A 170 -11.13 -19.72 7.71
C GLU A 170 -9.96 -19.57 8.68
N GLY A 171 -10.21 -19.72 9.99
CA GLY A 171 -9.20 -19.60 11.03
C GLY A 171 -8.56 -18.21 11.14
N PHE A 172 -9.29 -17.15 10.83
CA PHE A 172 -8.73 -15.79 10.89
C PHE A 172 -8.45 -15.35 12.33
N TYR A 173 -7.33 -14.68 12.53
CA TYR A 173 -7.15 -13.84 13.69
C TYR A 173 -8.02 -12.59 13.59
N ASN A 174 -8.63 -12.16 14.70
CA ASN A 174 -9.28 -10.86 14.74
C ASN A 174 -8.24 -9.74 14.82
N TYR A 175 -8.68 -8.48 14.60
CA TYR A 175 -7.78 -7.32 14.61
C TYR A 175 -6.93 -7.20 15.88
N ARG A 176 -7.48 -7.56 17.05
CA ARG A 176 -6.75 -7.47 18.33
C ARG A 176 -5.71 -8.57 18.46
N GLU A 177 -6.07 -9.80 18.13
CA GLU A 177 -5.15 -10.95 18.14
C GLU A 177 -4.02 -10.75 17.10
N PHE A 178 -4.38 -10.23 15.94
CA PHE A 178 -3.41 -9.89 14.89
C PHE A 178 -2.46 -8.78 15.38
N ALA A 179 -2.94 -7.77 16.11
CA ALA A 179 -2.11 -6.70 16.66
C ALA A 179 -0.95 -7.26 17.50
N ASP A 180 -1.23 -8.20 18.40
CA ASP A 180 -0.20 -8.80 19.25
C ASP A 180 0.90 -9.49 18.43
N ARG A 181 0.51 -10.21 17.37
CA ARG A 181 1.43 -10.97 16.52
C ARG A 181 2.25 -10.09 15.60
N ILE A 182 1.59 -9.19 14.88
CA ILE A 182 2.26 -8.34 13.88
C ILE A 182 3.21 -7.34 14.55
N ILE A 183 2.83 -6.78 15.70
CA ILE A 183 3.66 -5.81 16.43
C ILE A 183 4.95 -6.45 16.92
N GLU A 184 4.87 -7.65 17.48
CA GLU A 184 6.04 -8.41 17.91
C GLU A 184 7.01 -8.61 16.74
N TYR A 185 6.48 -9.08 15.60
CA TYR A 185 7.25 -9.34 14.39
C TYR A 185 7.90 -8.08 13.82
N LEU A 186 7.12 -7.01 13.61
CA LEU A 186 7.63 -5.76 13.03
C LEU A 186 8.69 -5.09 13.91
N LYS A 187 8.55 -5.16 15.23
CA LYS A 187 9.55 -4.64 16.17
C LYS A 187 10.82 -5.48 16.15
N GLU A 188 10.70 -6.79 16.09
CA GLU A 188 11.84 -7.68 15.96
C GLU A 188 12.61 -7.41 14.68
N MET A 189 11.91 -7.36 13.53
CA MET A 189 12.49 -7.15 12.21
C MET A 189 12.94 -5.71 11.96
N LYS A 190 12.48 -4.72 12.72
CA LYS A 190 12.80 -3.29 12.57
C LYS A 190 12.12 -2.60 11.39
N TYR A 191 11.01 -3.12 10.88
CA TYR A 191 10.19 -2.38 9.92
C TYR A 191 9.69 -1.06 10.52
N THR A 192 9.49 -0.06 9.67
CA THR A 192 9.02 1.27 10.09
C THR A 192 7.53 1.45 9.87
N HIS A 193 6.98 0.76 8.87
CA HIS A 193 5.57 0.82 8.48
C HIS A 193 5.05 -0.57 8.14
N VAL A 194 3.75 -0.74 8.29
CA VAL A 194 3.01 -1.86 7.72
C VAL A 194 2.01 -1.30 6.69
N GLU A 195 1.93 -1.94 5.54
CA GLU A 195 0.89 -1.69 4.54
C GLU A 195 -0.12 -2.84 4.57
N LEU A 196 -1.38 -2.51 4.85
CA LEU A 196 -2.44 -3.50 5.03
C LEU A 196 -3.31 -3.59 3.79
N MET A 197 -3.31 -4.77 3.16
CA MET A 197 -4.16 -5.11 2.03
C MET A 197 -5.56 -5.53 2.48
N GLY A 198 -6.57 -5.29 1.64
CA GLY A 198 -7.91 -5.84 1.80
C GLY A 198 -8.65 -5.38 3.04
N ILE A 199 -8.44 -4.15 3.50
CA ILE A 199 -9.10 -3.62 4.71
C ILE A 199 -10.50 -3.10 4.41
N ALA A 200 -10.76 -2.47 3.27
CA ALA A 200 -12.11 -2.08 2.90
C ALA A 200 -13.00 -3.32 2.67
N GLU A 201 -14.27 -3.27 3.08
CA GLU A 201 -15.17 -4.42 2.97
C GLU A 201 -15.38 -4.88 1.53
N HIS A 202 -15.29 -6.18 1.33
CA HIS A 202 -15.40 -6.83 0.01
C HIS A 202 -16.03 -8.22 0.15
N PRO A 203 -16.82 -8.70 -0.85
CA PRO A 203 -17.55 -9.96 -0.72
C PRO A 203 -16.68 -11.19 -1.00
N PHE A 204 -15.67 -11.07 -1.87
CA PHE A 204 -14.93 -12.21 -2.42
C PHE A 204 -13.47 -12.22 -1.92
N ASP A 205 -13.08 -13.25 -1.17
CA ASP A 205 -11.73 -13.38 -0.59
C ASP A 205 -10.64 -13.44 -1.66
N GLY A 206 -10.90 -14.16 -2.77
CA GLY A 206 -9.96 -14.29 -3.88
C GLY A 206 -9.73 -12.99 -4.66
N SER A 207 -10.44 -11.90 -4.34
CA SER A 207 -10.13 -10.56 -4.84
C SER A 207 -9.03 -9.87 -4.04
N TRP A 208 -8.60 -10.44 -2.92
CA TRP A 208 -7.62 -9.89 -1.98
C TRP A 208 -7.99 -8.50 -1.43
N GLY A 209 -9.26 -8.11 -1.59
CA GLY A 209 -9.77 -6.79 -1.22
C GLY A 209 -9.84 -5.77 -2.35
N TYR A 210 -9.50 -6.14 -3.58
CA TYR A 210 -9.55 -5.21 -4.73
C TYR A 210 -10.93 -5.08 -5.37
N GLN A 211 -11.91 -5.91 -5.00
CA GLN A 211 -13.32 -5.78 -5.42
C GLN A 211 -14.17 -5.22 -4.27
N VAL A 212 -13.97 -3.95 -3.96
CA VAL A 212 -14.57 -3.28 -2.81
C VAL A 212 -16.07 -3.06 -3.01
N THR A 213 -16.85 -3.30 -1.93
CA THR A 213 -18.28 -2.96 -1.84
C THR A 213 -18.57 -1.98 -0.70
N GLY A 214 -17.72 -1.92 0.33
CA GLY A 214 -17.88 -1.05 1.50
C GLY A 214 -16.66 -0.15 1.74
N TYR A 215 -16.61 1.00 1.10
CA TYR A 215 -15.46 1.92 1.14
C TYR A 215 -15.21 2.53 2.52
N TYR A 216 -16.24 2.67 3.35
CA TYR A 216 -16.18 3.30 4.67
C TYR A 216 -16.23 2.28 5.83
N ALA A 217 -16.15 0.99 5.53
CA ALA A 217 -16.18 -0.08 6.50
C ALA A 217 -14.88 -0.89 6.48
N PRO A 218 -14.15 -1.00 7.61
CA PRO A 218 -13.15 -2.05 7.74
C PRO A 218 -13.84 -3.41 7.62
N THR A 219 -13.20 -4.34 6.91
CA THR A 219 -13.83 -5.65 6.69
C THR A 219 -14.20 -6.33 8.00
N SER A 220 -15.42 -6.86 8.05
CA SER A 220 -15.97 -7.59 9.19
C SER A 220 -15.30 -8.97 9.42
N ARG A 221 -14.46 -9.41 8.48
CA ARG A 221 -13.71 -10.67 8.58
C ARG A 221 -12.89 -10.77 9.86
N TYR A 222 -12.37 -9.64 10.31
CA TYR A 222 -11.40 -9.59 11.42
C TYR A 222 -11.93 -8.86 12.66
N GLY A 223 -13.22 -8.52 12.70
CA GLY A 223 -13.84 -7.88 13.86
C GLY A 223 -14.55 -6.57 13.57
N THR A 224 -14.69 -5.75 14.60
CA THR A 224 -15.42 -4.49 14.54
C THR A 224 -14.51 -3.31 14.10
N PRO A 225 -15.08 -2.18 13.67
CA PRO A 225 -14.31 -0.96 13.41
C PRO A 225 -13.45 -0.50 14.60
N LYS A 226 -13.96 -0.62 15.83
CA LYS A 226 -13.18 -0.26 17.03
C LYS A 226 -12.03 -1.23 17.31
N ASP A 227 -12.13 -2.50 16.88
CA ASP A 227 -11.01 -3.43 16.93
C ASP A 227 -9.92 -3.06 15.93
N PHE A 228 -10.30 -2.54 14.76
CA PHE A 228 -9.34 -2.01 13.80
C PHE A 228 -8.67 -0.72 14.32
N MET A 229 -9.42 0.17 14.96
CA MET A 229 -8.83 1.34 15.67
C MET A 229 -7.81 0.90 16.74
N TYR A 230 -8.13 -0.18 17.48
CA TYR A 230 -7.21 -0.74 18.47
C TYR A 230 -5.91 -1.21 17.81
N LEU A 231 -5.98 -1.93 16.69
CA LEU A 231 -4.78 -2.37 15.95
C LEU A 231 -3.88 -1.18 15.59
N ILE A 232 -4.45 -0.12 15.02
CA ILE A 232 -3.67 1.07 14.63
C ILE A 232 -3.08 1.78 15.85
N ASN A 233 -3.87 1.95 16.91
CA ASN A 233 -3.40 2.56 18.16
C ASN A 233 -2.19 1.81 18.75
N GLU A 234 -2.22 0.47 18.77
CA GLU A 234 -1.14 -0.35 19.29
C GLU A 234 0.10 -0.33 18.37
N LEU A 235 -0.08 -0.29 17.04
CA LEU A 235 1.01 -0.10 16.08
C LEU A 235 1.71 1.25 16.31
N HIS A 236 0.98 2.33 16.47
CA HIS A 236 1.53 3.66 16.77
C HIS A 236 2.30 3.70 18.08
N LYS A 237 1.77 3.08 19.15
CA LYS A 237 2.47 2.92 20.43
C LYS A 237 3.77 2.12 20.31
N ALA A 238 3.80 1.19 19.37
CA ALA A 238 4.99 0.40 19.05
C ALA A 238 6.00 1.14 18.16
N GLY A 239 5.65 2.32 17.65
CA GLY A 239 6.49 3.12 16.76
C GLY A 239 6.46 2.67 15.31
N VAL A 240 5.34 2.08 14.87
CA VAL A 240 5.11 1.59 13.50
C VAL A 240 3.97 2.37 12.85
N GLY A 241 4.23 2.94 11.67
CA GLY A 241 3.20 3.61 10.86
C GLY A 241 2.33 2.63 10.10
N VAL A 242 1.12 3.07 9.74
CA VAL A 242 0.13 2.26 9.03
C VAL A 242 -0.24 2.89 7.70
N ILE A 243 -0.08 2.14 6.63
CA ILE A 243 -0.51 2.50 5.27
C ILE A 243 -1.65 1.55 4.91
N LEU A 244 -2.70 2.07 4.28
CA LEU A 244 -3.76 1.25 3.71
C LEU A 244 -3.60 1.16 2.20
N ASP A 245 -3.72 -0.05 1.68
CA ASP A 245 -3.94 -0.28 0.27
C ASP A 245 -5.37 0.17 -0.08
N TRP A 246 -5.50 1.20 -0.91
CA TRP A 246 -6.74 1.92 -1.21
C TRP A 246 -7.06 1.86 -2.71
N VAL A 247 -8.28 1.46 -3.04
CA VAL A 247 -8.71 1.12 -4.40
C VAL A 247 -9.72 2.15 -4.96
N PRO A 248 -9.31 3.36 -5.37
CA PRO A 248 -10.21 4.34 -5.98
C PRO A 248 -10.40 4.14 -7.49
N ALA A 249 -9.71 3.17 -8.09
CA ALA A 249 -9.74 2.93 -9.53
C ALA A 249 -11.06 2.32 -10.00
N HIS A 250 -11.58 1.37 -9.23
CA HIS A 250 -12.74 0.59 -9.63
C HIS A 250 -13.45 -0.03 -8.41
N PHE A 251 -14.62 -0.64 -8.63
CA PHE A 251 -15.40 -1.31 -7.61
C PHE A 251 -16.14 -2.53 -8.16
N ALA A 252 -16.59 -3.40 -7.24
CA ALA A 252 -17.27 -4.65 -7.55
C ALA A 252 -18.64 -4.43 -8.20
N THR A 253 -19.06 -5.38 -9.04
CA THR A 253 -20.36 -5.36 -9.73
C THR A 253 -21.49 -6.04 -8.95
N ASP A 254 -21.22 -6.49 -7.72
CA ASP A 254 -22.19 -7.16 -6.85
C ASP A 254 -23.47 -6.34 -6.68
N ALA A 255 -24.62 -7.01 -6.75
CA ALA A 255 -25.92 -6.35 -6.80
C ALA A 255 -26.24 -5.47 -5.59
N HIS A 256 -25.67 -5.79 -4.41
CA HIS A 256 -25.84 -5.01 -3.18
C HIS A 256 -24.87 -3.82 -3.09
N GLY A 257 -23.86 -3.75 -3.97
CA GLY A 257 -22.81 -2.71 -3.98
C GLY A 257 -23.22 -1.45 -4.77
N LEU A 258 -22.19 -0.74 -5.27
CA LEU A 258 -22.35 0.57 -5.88
C LEU A 258 -22.86 0.54 -7.33
N ALA A 259 -22.68 -0.58 -8.05
CA ALA A 259 -23.04 -0.68 -9.45
C ALA A 259 -24.55 -0.44 -9.68
N GLU A 260 -24.90 0.43 -10.62
CA GLU A 260 -26.27 0.85 -10.92
C GLU A 260 -27.09 1.15 -9.64
N PHE A 261 -26.52 1.91 -8.73
CA PHE A 261 -26.95 2.01 -7.33
C PHE A 261 -28.44 2.35 -7.16
N ASP A 262 -28.96 3.29 -7.96
CA ASP A 262 -30.38 3.69 -7.92
C ASP A 262 -31.17 3.27 -9.16
N GLY A 263 -30.68 2.26 -9.89
CA GLY A 263 -31.18 1.82 -11.18
C GLY A 263 -30.53 2.54 -12.37
N GLN A 264 -29.62 3.47 -12.07
CA GLN A 264 -28.78 4.18 -13.04
C GLN A 264 -27.31 4.15 -12.57
N CYS A 265 -26.40 4.39 -13.51
CA CYS A 265 -24.95 4.53 -13.25
C CYS A 265 -24.68 5.87 -12.56
N ILE A 266 -24.70 5.91 -11.21
CA ILE A 266 -24.44 7.14 -10.47
C ILE A 266 -23.01 7.24 -9.95
N PHE A 267 -22.36 6.12 -9.63
CA PHE A 267 -20.96 6.07 -9.23
C PHE A 267 -20.03 5.82 -10.42
N GLU A 268 -20.46 5.04 -11.42
CA GLU A 268 -19.76 4.74 -12.66
C GLU A 268 -20.27 5.60 -13.83
N HIS A 269 -19.51 5.56 -14.92
CA HIS A 269 -19.96 6.18 -16.16
C HIS A 269 -20.95 5.25 -16.92
N PRO A 270 -22.06 5.78 -17.49
CA PRO A 270 -23.07 4.94 -18.17
C PRO A 270 -22.56 4.32 -19.49
N ASP A 271 -21.58 4.92 -20.17
CA ASP A 271 -20.94 4.29 -21.32
C ASP A 271 -19.90 3.27 -20.85
N PRO A 272 -20.04 1.97 -21.17
CA PRO A 272 -19.13 0.93 -20.69
C PRO A 272 -17.68 1.14 -21.14
N ARG A 273 -17.45 1.85 -22.25
CA ARG A 273 -16.08 2.19 -22.70
C ARG A 273 -15.35 3.12 -21.73
N LEU A 274 -16.08 3.86 -20.90
CA LEU A 274 -15.56 4.73 -19.83
C LEU A 274 -15.80 4.15 -18.43
N GLY A 275 -16.84 3.34 -18.25
CA GLY A 275 -17.34 2.88 -16.96
C GLY A 275 -16.99 1.44 -16.60
N GLU A 276 -16.24 0.69 -17.43
CA GLU A 276 -15.93 -0.71 -17.17
C GLU A 276 -14.47 -1.05 -17.44
N HIS A 277 -13.92 -1.96 -16.62
CA HIS A 277 -12.69 -2.70 -16.90
C HIS A 277 -13.07 -4.12 -17.34
N PRO A 278 -13.06 -4.42 -18.66
CA PRO A 278 -13.52 -5.72 -19.16
C PRO A 278 -12.71 -6.90 -18.63
N GLU A 279 -11.40 -6.74 -18.46
CA GLU A 279 -10.51 -7.81 -17.99
C GLU A 279 -10.70 -8.11 -16.50
N TRP A 280 -11.07 -7.11 -15.69
CA TRP A 280 -11.25 -7.27 -14.24
C TRP A 280 -12.70 -7.53 -13.85
N GLY A 281 -13.65 -7.32 -14.78
CA GLY A 281 -15.09 -7.45 -14.52
C GLY A 281 -15.61 -6.43 -13.50
N THR A 282 -15.00 -5.27 -13.40
CA THR A 282 -15.31 -4.22 -12.43
C THR A 282 -15.81 -2.94 -13.10
N LYS A 283 -16.46 -2.06 -12.33
CA LYS A 283 -16.89 -0.72 -12.76
C LYS A 283 -15.82 0.33 -12.44
N ILE A 284 -15.67 1.33 -13.30
CA ILE A 284 -14.78 2.47 -13.12
C ILE A 284 -15.58 3.64 -12.54
N PHE A 285 -15.05 4.29 -11.51
CA PHE A 285 -15.65 5.51 -10.96
C PHE A 285 -15.70 6.65 -12.00
N ASN A 286 -16.82 7.39 -12.00
CA ASN A 286 -16.96 8.59 -12.81
C ASN A 286 -16.33 9.81 -12.12
N TYR A 287 -15.01 9.99 -12.30
CA TYR A 287 -14.26 11.09 -11.70
C TYR A 287 -14.72 12.48 -12.16
N GLY A 288 -15.45 12.59 -13.25
CA GLY A 288 -16.04 13.83 -13.74
C GLY A 288 -17.24 14.31 -12.92
N LYS A 289 -17.81 13.44 -12.06
CA LYS A 289 -18.97 13.75 -11.24
C LYS A 289 -18.56 14.23 -9.86
N ASN A 290 -18.99 15.42 -9.45
CA ASN A 290 -18.57 16.03 -8.19
C ASN A 290 -18.89 15.17 -6.97
N GLU A 291 -20.08 14.57 -6.92
CA GLU A 291 -20.50 13.73 -5.80
C GLU A 291 -19.63 12.46 -5.69
N VAL A 292 -19.17 11.92 -6.82
CA VAL A 292 -18.24 10.77 -6.84
C VAL A 292 -16.85 11.18 -6.39
N LYS A 293 -16.34 12.32 -6.87
CA LYS A 293 -15.09 12.90 -6.35
C LYS A 293 -15.17 13.13 -4.84
N ASN A 294 -16.29 13.71 -4.39
CA ASN A 294 -16.53 13.92 -2.97
C ASN A 294 -16.52 12.62 -2.17
N PHE A 295 -17.19 11.58 -2.68
CA PHE A 295 -17.20 10.26 -2.06
C PHE A 295 -15.78 9.71 -1.86
N LEU A 296 -14.95 9.78 -2.88
CA LEU A 296 -13.58 9.25 -2.83
C LEU A 296 -12.64 10.12 -1.98
N VAL A 297 -12.68 11.46 -2.12
CA VAL A 297 -11.82 12.36 -1.32
C VAL A 297 -12.19 12.27 0.16
N ALA A 298 -13.49 12.30 0.49
CA ALA A 298 -13.96 12.13 1.85
C ALA A 298 -13.60 10.75 2.42
N ASN A 299 -13.56 9.71 1.59
CA ASN A 299 -13.14 8.36 2.00
C ASN A 299 -11.66 8.30 2.39
N ALA A 300 -10.77 8.87 1.60
CA ALA A 300 -9.36 8.96 1.97
C ALA A 300 -9.17 9.71 3.30
N LEU A 301 -9.88 10.83 3.47
CA LEU A 301 -9.86 11.62 4.70
C LEU A 301 -10.50 10.89 5.89
N PHE A 302 -11.50 10.06 5.66
CA PHE A 302 -12.13 9.22 6.68
C PHE A 302 -11.12 8.25 7.30
N TRP A 303 -10.37 7.53 6.50
CA TRP A 303 -9.33 6.63 7.00
C TRP A 303 -8.26 7.37 7.80
N LEU A 304 -7.86 8.55 7.34
CA LEU A 304 -6.90 9.41 8.03
C LEU A 304 -7.43 9.95 9.36
N ARG A 305 -8.67 10.46 9.36
CA ARG A 305 -9.23 11.21 10.51
C ARG A 305 -9.82 10.32 11.58
N GLU A 306 -10.58 9.30 11.16
CA GLU A 306 -11.31 8.43 12.08
C GLU A 306 -10.47 7.21 12.51
N PHE A 307 -9.56 6.76 11.66
CA PHE A 307 -8.70 5.61 11.94
C PHE A 307 -7.22 5.94 12.12
N HIS A 308 -6.83 7.21 12.00
CA HIS A 308 -5.45 7.68 12.22
C HIS A 308 -4.39 7.01 11.32
N VAL A 309 -4.74 6.47 10.16
CA VAL A 309 -3.74 5.90 9.25
C VAL A 309 -2.72 6.95 8.80
N ASP A 310 -1.50 6.53 8.49
CA ASP A 310 -0.39 7.41 8.16
C ASP A 310 -0.23 7.64 6.65
N GLY A 311 -0.86 6.79 5.86
CA GLY A 311 -0.83 6.91 4.41
C GLY A 311 -1.80 5.98 3.70
N ILE A 312 -1.94 6.23 2.40
CA ILE A 312 -2.66 5.37 1.46
C ILE A 312 -1.75 5.01 0.30
N GLY A 313 -1.68 3.70 -0.01
CA GLY A 313 -1.17 3.17 -1.26
C GLY A 313 -2.32 3.14 -2.26
N VAL A 314 -2.22 3.92 -3.31
CA VAL A 314 -3.29 4.06 -4.32
C VAL A 314 -3.07 3.03 -5.41
N ASP A 315 -3.94 2.01 -5.40
CA ASP A 315 -3.93 0.90 -6.35
C ASP A 315 -4.23 1.37 -7.77
N ALA A 316 -3.54 0.77 -8.74
CA ALA A 316 -3.80 0.85 -10.17
C ALA A 316 -3.94 2.28 -10.73
N VAL A 317 -3.11 3.21 -10.30
CA VAL A 317 -3.15 4.62 -10.76
C VAL A 317 -3.04 4.72 -12.28
N ALA A 318 -2.23 3.90 -12.94
CA ALA A 318 -2.13 3.85 -14.39
C ALA A 318 -3.49 3.61 -15.07
N SER A 319 -4.32 2.73 -14.51
CA SER A 319 -5.67 2.44 -15.04
C SER A 319 -6.62 3.63 -14.94
N MET A 320 -6.36 4.55 -14.02
CA MET A 320 -7.14 5.78 -13.85
C MET A 320 -6.69 6.88 -14.81
N LEU A 321 -5.39 6.97 -15.07
CA LEU A 321 -4.80 8.04 -15.89
C LEU A 321 -4.99 7.84 -17.39
N TYR A 322 -5.15 6.59 -17.85
CA TYR A 322 -5.28 6.26 -19.27
C TYR A 322 -6.64 5.67 -19.59
N LEU A 323 -7.38 6.31 -20.51
CA LEU A 323 -8.70 5.87 -20.97
C LEU A 323 -8.68 4.55 -21.74
N ASP A 324 -7.55 4.21 -22.32
CA ASP A 324 -7.31 2.99 -23.11
C ASP A 324 -6.58 1.88 -22.31
N TYR A 325 -6.37 2.05 -21.00
CA TYR A 325 -5.69 1.07 -20.19
C TYR A 325 -6.42 -0.29 -20.20
N GLY A 326 -5.72 -1.36 -20.61
CA GLY A 326 -6.30 -2.70 -20.70
C GLY A 326 -7.44 -2.86 -21.70
N LYS A 327 -7.60 -1.94 -22.66
CA LYS A 327 -8.70 -1.93 -23.64
C LYS A 327 -8.18 -2.01 -25.06
N LYS A 328 -8.96 -2.68 -25.92
CA LYS A 328 -8.69 -2.78 -27.35
C LYS A 328 -9.24 -1.59 -28.11
N GLU A 329 -8.85 -1.47 -29.37
CA GLU A 329 -9.42 -0.48 -30.28
C GLU A 329 -10.95 -0.63 -30.34
N GLY A 330 -11.67 0.48 -30.16
CA GLY A 330 -13.14 0.52 -30.07
C GLY A 330 -13.74 0.26 -28.69
N GLU A 331 -12.95 -0.21 -27.71
CA GLU A 331 -13.40 -0.45 -26.33
C GLU A 331 -13.18 0.76 -25.40
N TRP A 332 -12.66 1.87 -25.89
CA TRP A 332 -12.42 3.10 -25.14
C TRP A 332 -12.82 4.34 -25.93
N LEU A 333 -12.95 5.47 -25.25
CA LEU A 333 -13.25 6.76 -25.85
C LEU A 333 -12.13 7.76 -25.56
N PRO A 334 -11.71 8.56 -26.56
CA PRO A 334 -10.74 9.62 -26.33
C PRO A 334 -11.35 10.75 -25.49
N ASN A 335 -10.48 11.52 -24.81
CA ASN A 335 -10.88 12.73 -24.12
C ASN A 335 -11.31 13.84 -25.13
N LYS A 336 -11.79 14.97 -24.59
CA LYS A 336 -12.25 16.12 -25.39
C LYS A 336 -11.21 16.72 -26.36
N PHE A 337 -9.93 16.37 -26.21
CA PHE A 337 -8.84 16.79 -27.09
C PHE A 337 -8.39 15.68 -28.04
N GLY A 338 -9.04 14.53 -28.04
CA GLY A 338 -8.73 13.38 -28.90
C GLY A 338 -7.62 12.47 -28.37
N GLY A 339 -7.11 12.70 -27.17
CA GLY A 339 -6.07 11.89 -26.54
C GLY A 339 -6.63 10.83 -25.60
N ASN A 340 -5.73 9.96 -25.08
CA ASN A 340 -6.06 8.87 -24.17
C ASN A 340 -5.91 9.21 -22.68
N LYS A 341 -5.49 10.43 -22.33
CA LYS A 341 -5.38 10.86 -20.93
C LYS A 341 -6.78 11.09 -20.34
N ASN A 342 -7.02 10.52 -19.14
CA ASN A 342 -8.25 10.77 -18.39
C ASN A 342 -8.12 12.07 -17.59
N LEU A 343 -8.63 13.14 -18.16
CA LEU A 343 -8.50 14.49 -17.59
C LEU A 343 -9.22 14.64 -16.26
N GLU A 344 -10.33 13.94 -16.09
CA GLU A 344 -11.16 13.93 -14.89
C GLU A 344 -10.42 13.21 -13.72
N ALA A 345 -9.72 12.12 -14.00
CA ALA A 345 -8.91 11.43 -13.02
C ALA A 345 -7.66 12.25 -12.60
N ILE A 346 -7.04 12.96 -13.56
CA ILE A 346 -5.93 13.89 -13.27
C ILE A 346 -6.42 14.99 -12.31
N GLU A 347 -7.55 15.59 -12.59
CA GLU A 347 -8.15 16.64 -11.74
C GLU A 347 -8.53 16.08 -10.35
N PHE A 348 -9.05 14.84 -10.29
CA PHE A 348 -9.31 14.15 -9.04
C PHE A 348 -8.04 14.00 -8.19
N PHE A 349 -6.91 13.56 -8.76
CA PHE A 349 -5.65 13.46 -8.03
C PHE A 349 -5.11 14.82 -7.58
N HIS A 350 -5.22 15.85 -8.40
CA HIS A 350 -4.89 17.21 -8.00
C HIS A 350 -5.71 17.65 -6.78
N HIS A 351 -7.02 17.40 -6.80
CA HIS A 351 -7.92 17.73 -5.70
C HIS A 351 -7.55 16.95 -4.42
N LEU A 352 -7.46 15.62 -4.51
CA LEU A 352 -7.12 14.75 -3.39
C LEU A 352 -5.81 15.15 -2.73
N ASN A 353 -4.74 15.24 -3.52
CA ASN A 353 -3.39 15.52 -3.00
C ASN A 353 -3.26 16.95 -2.49
N SER A 354 -3.97 17.92 -3.09
CA SER A 354 -4.01 19.31 -2.57
C SER A 354 -4.63 19.37 -1.17
N VAL A 355 -5.76 18.69 -0.97
CA VAL A 355 -6.46 18.67 0.32
C VAL A 355 -5.60 17.98 1.37
N ILE A 356 -4.99 16.85 1.04
CA ILE A 356 -4.14 16.09 1.98
C ILE A 356 -2.90 16.90 2.34
N ARG A 357 -2.11 17.37 1.38
CA ARG A 357 -0.88 18.12 1.63
C ARG A 357 -1.12 19.43 2.37
N GLY A 358 -2.21 20.11 2.04
CA GLY A 358 -2.57 21.38 2.67
C GLY A 358 -3.01 21.27 4.13
N THR A 359 -3.49 20.10 4.55
CA THR A 359 -4.10 19.91 5.88
C THR A 359 -3.29 18.94 6.76
N TYR A 360 -2.65 17.94 6.15
CA TYR A 360 -2.01 16.82 6.86
C TYR A 360 -0.60 16.54 6.29
N PRO A 361 0.39 17.37 6.56
CA PRO A 361 1.71 17.30 5.91
C PRO A 361 2.49 16.00 6.21
N GLY A 362 2.19 15.32 7.30
CA GLY A 362 2.82 14.05 7.65
C GLY A 362 2.15 12.81 7.07
N PHE A 363 1.02 12.97 6.39
CA PHE A 363 0.33 11.87 5.71
C PHE A 363 0.90 11.65 4.31
N VAL A 364 1.13 10.38 3.92
CA VAL A 364 1.72 10.05 2.62
C VAL A 364 0.70 9.45 1.67
N THR A 365 0.77 9.87 0.40
CA THR A 365 0.05 9.23 -0.71
C THR A 365 1.08 8.57 -1.63
N ILE A 366 0.89 7.28 -1.91
CA ILE A 366 1.82 6.46 -2.67
C ILE A 366 1.09 5.98 -3.93
N ALA A 367 1.67 6.24 -5.12
CA ALA A 367 1.06 5.82 -6.37
C ALA A 367 1.63 4.48 -6.84
N GLU A 368 0.77 3.49 -7.04
CA GLU A 368 1.08 2.36 -7.89
C GLU A 368 0.84 2.76 -9.35
N GLU A 369 1.87 3.28 -9.99
CA GLU A 369 1.82 3.74 -11.38
C GLU A 369 2.92 3.03 -12.19
N SER A 370 2.53 2.12 -13.08
CA SER A 370 3.41 1.20 -13.79
C SER A 370 3.92 1.71 -15.14
N THR A 371 3.48 2.90 -15.55
CA THR A 371 3.84 3.47 -16.85
C THR A 371 4.92 4.56 -16.74
N ALA A 372 5.28 5.15 -17.88
CA ALA A 372 6.19 6.29 -17.95
C ALA A 372 5.47 7.64 -17.75
N TRP A 373 4.35 7.68 -17.01
CA TRP A 373 3.70 8.96 -16.70
C TRP A 373 4.63 9.87 -15.90
N PRO A 374 4.90 11.11 -16.36
CA PRO A 374 5.86 11.98 -15.72
C PRO A 374 5.25 12.74 -14.54
N ASN A 375 6.13 13.21 -13.63
CA ASN A 375 5.77 14.14 -12.56
C ASN A 375 4.70 13.63 -11.58
N VAL A 376 4.64 12.32 -11.32
CA VAL A 376 3.67 11.74 -10.38
C VAL A 376 3.84 12.32 -8.98
N THR A 377 5.11 12.50 -8.54
CA THR A 377 5.44 13.00 -7.20
C THR A 377 5.81 14.49 -7.16
N SER A 378 5.75 15.18 -8.30
CA SER A 378 5.99 16.61 -8.37
C SER A 378 4.82 17.43 -7.86
N ASP A 379 5.09 18.69 -7.48
CA ASP A 379 4.08 19.59 -6.93
C ASP A 379 2.97 19.93 -7.94
N ILE A 380 1.75 20.06 -7.44
CA ILE A 380 0.52 20.33 -8.20
C ILE A 380 0.55 21.71 -8.89
N GLY A 381 1.30 22.68 -8.37
CA GLY A 381 1.47 24.00 -8.99
C GLY A 381 2.11 24.02 -10.38
N GLY A 382 2.66 22.88 -10.83
CA GLY A 382 3.14 22.61 -12.18
C GLY A 382 2.30 21.55 -12.89
N GLU A 383 2.94 20.58 -13.53
CA GLU A 383 2.28 19.44 -14.19
C GLU A 383 2.22 18.19 -13.29
N GLY A 384 2.56 18.30 -12.02
CA GLY A 384 2.65 17.18 -11.08
C GLY A 384 1.32 16.72 -10.54
N LEU A 385 1.18 15.40 -10.25
CA LEU A 385 -0.02 14.83 -9.65
C LEU A 385 -0.07 15.01 -8.12
N GLY A 386 1.05 15.35 -7.48
CA GLY A 386 1.11 15.66 -6.06
C GLY A 386 1.22 14.47 -5.12
N PHE A 387 1.51 13.27 -5.59
CA PHE A 387 1.79 12.13 -4.70
C PHE A 387 3.06 12.34 -3.89
N SER A 388 3.14 11.71 -2.72
CA SER A 388 4.36 11.73 -1.90
C SER A 388 5.44 10.82 -2.49
N PHE A 389 5.03 9.62 -2.94
CA PHE A 389 5.90 8.60 -3.51
C PHE A 389 5.23 7.89 -4.68
N LYS A 390 6.08 7.24 -5.49
CA LYS A 390 5.68 6.34 -6.57
C LYS A 390 6.42 5.01 -6.43
N TRP A 391 5.75 3.87 -6.64
CA TRP A 391 6.44 2.60 -6.78
C TRP A 391 7.31 2.59 -8.03
N ASN A 392 8.58 2.17 -7.89
CA ASN A 392 9.47 2.00 -9.03
C ASN A 392 9.27 0.63 -9.66
N MET A 393 8.22 0.50 -10.46
CA MET A 393 7.87 -0.76 -11.15
C MET A 393 8.93 -1.15 -12.19
N GLY A 394 9.61 -0.16 -12.81
CA GLY A 394 10.71 -0.41 -13.73
C GLY A 394 11.90 -1.08 -13.03
N TRP A 395 12.32 -0.56 -11.89
CA TRP A 395 13.35 -1.18 -11.06
C TRP A 395 12.95 -2.60 -10.63
N MET A 396 11.72 -2.79 -10.17
CA MET A 396 11.21 -4.09 -9.72
C MET A 396 11.29 -5.12 -10.85
N HIS A 397 10.82 -4.75 -12.05
CA HIS A 397 10.87 -5.61 -13.22
C HIS A 397 12.31 -5.99 -13.58
N ASP A 398 13.20 -4.99 -13.72
CA ASP A 398 14.60 -5.22 -14.09
C ASP A 398 15.34 -6.07 -13.04
N PHE A 399 15.08 -5.81 -11.75
CA PHE A 399 15.62 -6.58 -10.63
C PHE A 399 15.16 -8.04 -10.69
N CYS A 400 13.87 -8.28 -10.79
CA CYS A 400 13.33 -9.65 -10.82
C CYS A 400 13.81 -10.42 -12.04
N GLU A 401 13.83 -9.82 -13.23
CA GLU A 401 14.30 -10.47 -14.44
C GLU A 401 15.80 -10.79 -14.37
N TYR A 402 16.63 -9.85 -13.88
CA TYR A 402 18.06 -10.08 -13.70
C TYR A 402 18.33 -11.20 -12.68
N MET A 403 17.66 -11.19 -11.54
CA MET A 403 17.88 -12.16 -10.47
C MET A 403 17.48 -13.59 -10.86
N LYS A 404 16.53 -13.77 -11.78
CA LYS A 404 16.15 -15.08 -12.35
C LYS A 404 17.20 -15.66 -13.29
N LEU A 405 18.07 -14.82 -13.87
CA LEU A 405 19.04 -15.28 -14.86
C LEU A 405 20.04 -16.26 -14.24
N ASP A 406 20.34 -17.34 -14.99
CA ASP A 406 21.55 -18.11 -14.71
C ASP A 406 22.76 -17.17 -14.73
N PRO A 407 23.67 -17.27 -13.75
CA PRO A 407 24.82 -16.38 -13.63
C PRO A 407 25.68 -16.25 -14.89
N LEU A 408 25.71 -17.27 -15.74
CA LEU A 408 26.42 -17.22 -17.04
C LEU A 408 25.90 -16.10 -17.97
N TYR A 409 24.61 -15.73 -17.84
CA TYR A 409 23.98 -14.72 -18.69
C TYR A 409 23.97 -13.33 -18.05
N ARG A 410 24.32 -13.22 -16.75
CA ARG A 410 24.27 -11.96 -16.00
C ARG A 410 25.20 -10.89 -16.58
N LYS A 411 26.38 -11.27 -17.06
CA LYS A 411 27.29 -10.30 -17.68
C LYS A 411 26.71 -9.62 -18.92
N GLY A 412 25.95 -10.34 -19.73
CA GLY A 412 25.26 -9.78 -20.90
C GLY A 412 24.06 -8.90 -20.57
N ASN A 413 23.57 -8.95 -19.33
CA ASN A 413 22.41 -8.21 -18.81
C ASN A 413 22.79 -7.26 -17.66
N HIS A 414 24.08 -7.01 -17.47
CA HIS A 414 24.62 -6.21 -16.37
C HIS A 414 23.95 -4.84 -16.22
N TYR A 415 23.62 -4.20 -17.36
CA TYR A 415 23.00 -2.90 -17.42
C TYR A 415 21.59 -2.86 -16.77
N ALA A 416 20.85 -3.96 -16.73
CA ALA A 416 19.53 -3.98 -16.08
C ALA A 416 19.57 -3.50 -14.62
N MET A 417 20.62 -3.88 -13.89
CA MET A 417 20.76 -3.46 -12.49
C MET A 417 21.19 -2.00 -12.30
N THR A 418 21.80 -1.37 -13.31
CA THR A 418 22.27 0.01 -13.20
C THR A 418 21.29 1.01 -13.82
N PHE A 419 20.37 0.56 -14.65
CA PHE A 419 19.49 1.39 -15.45
C PHE A 419 18.57 2.29 -14.60
N ALA A 420 18.03 1.79 -13.50
CA ALA A 420 17.11 2.54 -12.65
C ALA A 420 17.71 3.85 -12.11
N MET A 421 19.03 3.89 -11.88
CA MET A 421 19.70 5.11 -11.47
C MET A 421 19.70 6.21 -12.54
N SER A 422 19.50 5.88 -13.81
CA SER A 422 19.46 6.87 -14.91
C SER A 422 18.22 7.78 -14.85
N TYR A 423 17.17 7.36 -14.16
CA TYR A 423 15.94 8.14 -13.98
C TYR A 423 15.55 8.32 -12.50
N ASN A 424 16.43 7.96 -11.56
CA ASN A 424 16.12 7.96 -10.13
C ASN A 424 15.76 9.36 -9.57
N ASP A 425 16.21 10.43 -10.21
CA ASP A 425 15.92 11.82 -9.83
C ASP A 425 14.60 12.36 -10.40
N SER A 426 13.87 11.55 -11.18
CA SER A 426 12.60 11.98 -11.78
C SER A 426 11.43 11.95 -10.80
N GLU A 427 11.45 11.06 -9.80
CA GLU A 427 10.37 10.84 -8.83
C GLU A 427 10.92 10.49 -7.43
N ASN A 428 10.07 10.58 -6.43
CA ASN A 428 10.33 10.01 -5.10
C ASN A 428 9.93 8.54 -5.10
N TYR A 429 10.90 7.65 -5.22
CA TYR A 429 10.62 6.23 -5.43
C TYR A 429 10.55 5.40 -4.15
N ILE A 430 9.65 4.41 -4.15
CA ILE A 430 9.69 3.22 -3.32
C ILE A 430 10.06 2.04 -4.20
N LEU A 431 10.97 1.18 -3.75
CA LEU A 431 11.36 -0.05 -4.43
C LEU A 431 10.43 -1.17 -3.95
N PRO A 432 9.43 -1.59 -4.75
CA PRO A 432 8.46 -2.58 -4.31
C PRO A 432 8.88 -3.99 -4.71
N LEU A 433 8.90 -4.90 -3.75
CA LEU A 433 8.76 -6.33 -4.00
C LEU A 433 7.44 -6.75 -3.36
N SER A 434 6.34 -6.45 -4.04
CA SER A 434 4.98 -6.59 -3.55
C SER A 434 4.43 -8.02 -3.68
N HIS A 435 3.19 -8.22 -3.21
CA HIS A 435 2.46 -9.48 -3.35
C HIS A 435 2.35 -9.96 -4.80
N ASP A 436 2.22 -9.05 -5.76
CA ASP A 436 2.09 -9.38 -7.19
C ASP A 436 3.29 -10.16 -7.75
N GLU A 437 4.46 -10.01 -7.12
CA GLU A 437 5.67 -10.70 -7.59
C GLU A 437 5.78 -12.14 -7.10
N VAL A 438 4.90 -12.59 -6.21
CA VAL A 438 4.97 -13.93 -5.60
C VAL A 438 3.68 -14.73 -5.74
N VAL A 439 2.93 -14.47 -6.81
CA VAL A 439 1.67 -15.13 -7.18
C VAL A 439 1.63 -15.49 -8.67
N HIS A 440 0.62 -16.20 -9.10
CA HIS A 440 0.30 -16.46 -10.51
C HIS A 440 1.46 -17.08 -11.32
N LEU A 441 2.13 -18.10 -10.76
CA LEU A 441 3.25 -18.82 -11.38
C LEU A 441 4.51 -17.97 -11.59
N LYS A 442 4.64 -16.86 -10.88
CA LYS A 442 5.86 -16.04 -10.86
C LYS A 442 6.94 -16.57 -9.93
N CYS A 443 6.68 -17.61 -9.15
CA CYS A 443 7.47 -18.18 -8.06
C CYS A 443 7.60 -17.25 -6.82
N SER A 444 7.90 -17.83 -5.66
CA SER A 444 8.35 -17.06 -4.49
C SER A 444 9.71 -16.41 -4.77
N MET A 445 10.08 -15.38 -3.98
CA MET A 445 11.34 -14.66 -4.23
C MET A 445 12.57 -15.59 -4.19
N VAL A 446 12.64 -16.51 -3.24
CA VAL A 446 13.75 -17.47 -3.17
C VAL A 446 13.75 -18.45 -4.35
N ASN A 447 12.57 -18.84 -4.84
CA ASN A 447 12.46 -19.77 -5.96
C ASN A 447 12.60 -19.12 -7.34
N LYS A 448 12.59 -17.78 -7.42
CA LYS A 448 13.05 -17.07 -8.62
C LYS A 448 14.56 -17.22 -8.82
N MET A 449 15.33 -17.40 -7.75
CA MET A 449 16.78 -17.45 -7.78
C MET A 449 17.28 -18.76 -8.44
N PRO A 450 18.29 -18.69 -9.32
CA PRO A 450 18.88 -19.86 -9.95
C PRO A 450 19.81 -20.62 -9.00
N GLY A 451 20.19 -21.83 -9.42
CA GLY A 451 21.16 -22.65 -8.73
C GLY A 451 20.56 -23.67 -7.75
N TYR A 452 21.43 -24.29 -6.97
CA TYR A 452 21.04 -25.22 -5.90
C TYR A 452 20.46 -24.47 -4.70
N THR A 453 19.90 -25.19 -3.75
CA THR A 453 19.23 -24.58 -2.60
C THR A 453 20.08 -23.51 -1.90
N ALA A 454 21.33 -23.80 -1.56
CA ALA A 454 22.22 -22.83 -0.91
C ALA A 454 22.51 -21.60 -1.79
N ASP A 455 22.65 -21.80 -3.11
CA ASP A 455 22.86 -20.71 -4.07
C ASP A 455 21.65 -19.77 -4.14
N LYS A 456 20.43 -20.32 -4.11
CA LYS A 456 19.18 -19.52 -4.12
C LYS A 456 19.14 -18.56 -2.92
N TYR A 457 19.43 -19.06 -1.73
CA TYR A 457 19.42 -18.24 -0.52
C TYR A 457 20.57 -17.23 -0.51
N ALA A 458 21.75 -17.57 -1.05
CA ALA A 458 22.85 -16.63 -1.21
C ALA A 458 22.52 -15.53 -2.24
N ASN A 459 21.92 -15.89 -3.38
CA ASN A 459 21.38 -14.93 -4.35
C ASN A 459 20.36 -13.99 -3.72
N LEU A 460 19.45 -14.52 -2.90
CA LEU A 460 18.44 -13.71 -2.22
C LEU A 460 19.08 -12.69 -1.29
N ARG A 461 20.09 -13.08 -0.50
CA ARG A 461 20.83 -12.16 0.41
C ARG A 461 21.55 -11.05 -0.36
N VAL A 462 22.27 -11.39 -1.44
CA VAL A 462 22.96 -10.35 -2.23
C VAL A 462 21.97 -9.44 -2.96
N GLY A 463 20.85 -9.99 -3.47
CA GLY A 463 19.77 -9.20 -4.06
C GLY A 463 19.14 -8.23 -3.09
N TYR A 464 18.82 -8.67 -1.87
CA TYR A 464 18.29 -7.76 -0.84
C TYR A 464 19.32 -6.71 -0.41
N THR A 465 20.62 -7.04 -0.36
CA THR A 465 21.64 -6.01 -0.09
C THR A 465 21.66 -4.96 -1.19
N TYR A 466 21.54 -5.35 -2.44
CA TYR A 466 21.41 -4.42 -3.56
C TYR A 466 20.17 -3.53 -3.38
N MET A 467 19.01 -4.11 -3.12
CA MET A 467 17.76 -3.37 -2.89
C MET A 467 17.91 -2.35 -1.75
N PHE A 468 18.45 -2.76 -0.60
CA PHE A 468 18.59 -1.89 0.56
C PHE A 468 19.65 -0.80 0.35
N GLY A 469 20.70 -1.08 -0.41
CA GLY A 469 21.73 -0.11 -0.79
C GLY A 469 21.29 0.86 -1.89
N HIS A 470 20.42 0.45 -2.80
CA HIS A 470 19.91 1.29 -3.88
C HIS A 470 19.09 2.47 -3.34
N SER A 471 19.06 3.58 -4.08
CA SER A 471 18.20 4.73 -3.76
C SER A 471 16.73 4.36 -3.81
N GLY A 472 15.93 4.98 -2.94
CA GLY A 472 14.49 4.76 -2.80
C GLY A 472 14.10 4.09 -1.47
N LYS A 473 12.86 4.30 -1.04
CA LYS A 473 12.28 3.61 0.13
C LYS A 473 12.07 2.12 -0.18
N LYS A 474 11.75 1.30 0.80
CA LYS A 474 11.74 -0.16 0.67
C LYS A 474 10.37 -0.74 0.98
N LEU A 475 9.93 -1.70 0.16
CA LEU A 475 8.73 -2.50 0.45
C LEU A 475 9.02 -3.98 0.18
N LEU A 476 8.74 -4.81 1.19
CA LEU A 476 8.76 -6.26 1.09
C LEU A 476 7.39 -6.82 1.47
N PHE A 477 6.87 -7.72 0.66
CA PHE A 477 5.68 -8.47 1.01
C PHE A 477 5.99 -9.54 2.07
N MET A 478 5.04 -9.80 2.95
CA MET A 478 5.15 -10.77 4.04
C MET A 478 5.68 -12.13 3.56
N GLY A 479 6.60 -12.72 4.34
CA GLY A 479 7.23 -14.00 4.03
C GLY A 479 8.50 -13.90 3.17
N GLN A 480 8.68 -12.82 2.41
CA GLN A 480 9.90 -12.66 1.60
C GLN A 480 11.14 -12.49 2.48
N ASP A 481 11.00 -11.90 3.63
CA ASP A 481 12.08 -11.62 4.58
C ASP A 481 12.60 -12.84 5.36
N PHE A 482 11.95 -14.00 5.21
CA PHE A 482 12.49 -15.29 5.67
C PHE A 482 12.59 -16.35 4.59
N GLY A 483 12.46 -15.95 3.31
CA GLY A 483 12.61 -16.88 2.20
C GLY A 483 11.47 -17.88 2.07
N GLN A 484 10.22 -17.43 2.23
CA GLN A 484 9.02 -18.23 1.93
C GLN A 484 9.20 -18.98 0.61
N GLU A 485 9.03 -20.31 0.61
CA GLU A 485 9.31 -21.13 -0.58
C GLU A 485 8.12 -21.27 -1.52
N ARG A 486 6.90 -21.31 -0.99
CA ARG A 486 5.68 -21.36 -1.81
C ARG A 486 5.26 -19.96 -2.22
N GLU A 487 4.60 -19.86 -3.38
CA GLU A 487 3.85 -18.64 -3.72
C GLU A 487 2.81 -18.34 -2.66
N TRP A 488 2.52 -17.04 -2.50
CA TRP A 488 1.46 -16.61 -1.61
C TRP A 488 0.07 -17.08 -2.08
N SER A 489 -0.82 -17.30 -1.13
CA SER A 489 -2.24 -17.53 -1.33
C SER A 489 -2.99 -17.00 -0.11
N GLU A 490 -4.11 -16.33 -0.34
CA GLU A 490 -5.01 -15.83 0.69
C GLU A 490 -5.67 -16.95 1.52
N GLU A 491 -5.73 -18.16 0.98
CA GLU A 491 -6.38 -19.31 1.62
C GLU A 491 -5.56 -19.91 2.77
N ARG A 492 -4.25 -19.68 2.81
CA ARG A 492 -3.35 -20.30 3.78
C ARG A 492 -2.42 -19.29 4.45
N GLU A 493 -1.97 -19.62 5.65
CA GLU A 493 -0.95 -18.81 6.33
C GLU A 493 0.44 -18.95 5.69
N LEU A 494 1.34 -18.05 6.06
CA LEU A 494 2.76 -18.17 5.74
C LEU A 494 3.36 -19.45 6.35
N ASP A 495 4.42 -19.94 5.73
CA ASP A 495 5.11 -21.17 6.16
C ASP A 495 6.03 -20.89 7.36
N TRP A 496 5.48 -20.44 8.48
CA TRP A 496 6.22 -20.05 9.70
C TRP A 496 7.17 -21.15 10.22
N TYR A 497 6.88 -22.43 9.92
CA TYR A 497 7.76 -23.54 10.28
C TYR A 497 9.14 -23.44 9.62
N LEU A 498 9.26 -22.72 8.49
CA LEU A 498 10.52 -22.48 7.79
C LEU A 498 11.53 -21.71 8.64
N LEU A 499 11.08 -20.93 9.63
CA LEU A 499 11.99 -20.28 10.59
C LEU A 499 12.79 -21.29 11.45
N GLY A 500 12.39 -22.55 11.47
CA GLY A 500 13.17 -23.66 12.05
C GLY A 500 14.26 -24.20 11.12
N GLU A 501 14.23 -23.83 9.83
CA GLU A 501 15.20 -24.29 8.84
C GLU A 501 16.40 -23.33 8.79
N LYS A 502 17.62 -23.88 8.72
CA LYS A 502 18.86 -23.09 8.83
C LYS A 502 18.96 -21.96 7.82
N LEU A 503 18.61 -22.21 6.55
CA LEU A 503 18.75 -21.21 5.48
C LEU A 503 17.69 -20.10 5.59
N ASN A 504 16.45 -20.43 5.95
CA ASN A 504 15.37 -19.48 6.15
C ASN A 504 15.63 -18.60 7.38
N GLN A 505 16.05 -19.22 8.49
CA GLN A 505 16.48 -18.48 9.68
C GLN A 505 17.66 -17.54 9.37
N GLY A 506 18.60 -18.01 8.53
CA GLY A 506 19.72 -17.20 8.06
C GLY A 506 19.28 -15.96 7.28
N VAL A 507 18.38 -16.11 6.33
CA VAL A 507 17.81 -14.97 5.56
C VAL A 507 17.04 -14.03 6.49
N HIS A 508 16.21 -14.57 7.38
CA HIS A 508 15.46 -13.77 8.34
C HIS A 508 16.40 -12.90 9.22
N THR A 509 17.45 -13.50 9.76
CA THR A 509 18.47 -12.78 10.53
C THR A 509 19.18 -11.74 9.67
N TYR A 510 19.48 -12.06 8.41
CA TYR A 510 20.14 -11.16 7.48
C TYR A 510 19.29 -9.94 7.14
N VAL A 511 18.02 -10.14 6.80
CA VAL A 511 17.09 -9.03 6.48
C VAL A 511 16.87 -8.15 7.72
N LYS A 512 16.80 -8.73 8.91
CA LYS A 512 16.74 -7.97 10.16
C LYS A 512 17.94 -7.04 10.32
N GLU A 513 19.15 -7.50 10.06
CA GLU A 513 20.34 -6.66 10.11
C GLU A 513 20.39 -5.60 9.00
N LEU A 514 19.92 -5.91 7.79
CA LEU A 514 19.74 -4.90 6.73
C LEU A 514 18.77 -3.79 7.16
N LEU A 515 17.65 -4.14 7.75
CA LEU A 515 16.65 -3.19 8.27
C LEU A 515 17.21 -2.36 9.43
N GLU A 516 18.03 -2.96 10.29
CA GLU A 516 18.71 -2.24 11.38
C GLU A 516 19.74 -1.25 10.83
N LEU A 517 20.55 -1.64 9.84
CA LEU A 517 21.47 -0.74 9.13
C LEU A 517 20.71 0.38 8.42
N TYR A 518 19.63 0.06 7.73
CA TYR A 518 18.79 1.03 7.04
C TYR A 518 18.28 2.11 7.99
N ARG A 519 17.76 1.73 9.16
CA ARG A 519 17.28 2.71 10.16
C ARG A 519 18.41 3.52 10.83
N LYS A 520 19.58 2.90 10.98
CA LYS A 520 20.70 3.48 11.74
C LYS A 520 21.50 4.51 10.95
N TYR A 521 21.64 4.30 9.64
CA TYR A 521 22.50 5.13 8.80
C TYR A 521 21.71 6.03 7.85
N PRO A 522 21.63 7.35 8.12
CA PRO A 522 20.94 8.31 7.22
C PRO A 522 21.42 8.26 5.77
N ALA A 523 22.66 7.85 5.53
CA ALA A 523 23.18 7.61 4.20
C ALA A 523 22.33 6.66 3.34
N MET A 524 21.51 5.80 3.95
CA MET A 524 20.69 4.83 3.22
C MET A 524 19.30 5.36 2.81
N TYR A 525 18.86 6.51 3.36
CA TYR A 525 17.48 6.97 3.15
C TYR A 525 17.29 8.49 3.08
N GLU A 526 18.26 9.29 3.56
CA GLU A 526 18.07 10.74 3.72
C GLU A 526 18.10 11.49 2.38
N ILE A 527 18.87 10.97 1.41
CA ILE A 527 19.02 11.54 0.07
C ILE A 527 18.82 10.41 -0.94
N ASP A 528 17.56 10.16 -1.31
CA ASP A 528 17.19 9.06 -2.21
C ASP A 528 16.96 9.51 -3.66
N ASN A 529 16.61 10.76 -3.89
CA ASN A 529 16.15 11.26 -5.17
C ASN A 529 17.14 12.19 -5.90
N THR A 530 18.39 12.20 -5.48
CA THR A 530 19.46 12.95 -6.16
C THR A 530 20.78 12.18 -6.15
N TRP A 531 21.66 12.50 -7.08
CA TRP A 531 23.00 11.93 -7.15
C TRP A 531 23.91 12.33 -5.98
N ASP A 532 23.53 13.31 -5.16
CA ASP A 532 24.29 13.67 -3.96
C ASP A 532 24.31 12.54 -2.93
N GLY A 533 23.25 11.71 -2.89
CA GLY A 533 23.13 10.57 -2.00
C GLY A 533 23.70 9.25 -2.53
N PHE A 534 24.04 9.19 -3.83
CA PHE A 534 24.50 7.96 -4.49
C PHE A 534 25.67 8.22 -5.43
N GLU A 535 26.66 7.34 -5.42
CA GLU A 535 27.79 7.43 -6.34
C GLU A 535 28.24 6.01 -6.74
N TRP A 536 28.22 5.73 -8.04
CA TRP A 536 28.85 4.52 -8.55
C TRP A 536 30.38 4.59 -8.36
N MET A 537 30.93 3.56 -7.75
CA MET A 537 32.38 3.35 -7.69
C MET A 537 32.85 2.53 -8.90
N ASN A 538 32.10 1.48 -9.25
CA ASN A 538 32.29 0.72 -10.46
C ASN A 538 30.91 0.16 -10.90
N ALA A 539 30.36 0.73 -11.96
CA ALA A 539 29.08 0.34 -12.56
C ALA A 539 29.24 -0.62 -13.73
N ASP A 540 30.46 -0.80 -14.27
CA ASP A 540 30.69 -1.38 -15.58
C ASP A 540 31.43 -2.73 -15.54
N ASP A 541 31.61 -3.33 -14.36
CA ASP A 541 32.31 -4.62 -14.22
C ASP A 541 31.41 -5.80 -14.57
N ALA A 542 30.96 -5.82 -15.82
CA ALA A 542 30.10 -6.88 -16.35
C ALA A 542 30.80 -8.25 -16.38
N GLU A 543 32.12 -8.28 -16.60
CA GLU A 543 32.88 -9.54 -16.66
C GLU A 543 32.85 -10.30 -15.34
N HIS A 544 32.86 -9.60 -14.22
CA HIS A 544 32.73 -10.19 -12.90
C HIS A 544 31.27 -10.19 -12.39
N SER A 545 30.34 -9.51 -13.08
CA SER A 545 28.96 -9.25 -12.62
C SER A 545 28.93 -8.70 -11.19
N THR A 546 29.77 -7.70 -10.93
CA THR A 546 29.91 -7.04 -9.63
C THR A 546 29.41 -5.61 -9.69
N TYR A 547 28.90 -5.09 -8.59
CA TYR A 547 28.42 -3.72 -8.45
C TYR A 547 29.03 -3.08 -7.21
N CYS A 548 29.60 -1.89 -7.39
CA CYS A 548 30.21 -1.14 -6.30
C CYS A 548 29.69 0.29 -6.30
N PHE A 549 29.14 0.74 -5.19
CA PHE A 549 28.60 2.09 -5.03
C PHE A 549 28.68 2.59 -3.60
N VAL A 550 28.59 3.90 -3.45
CA VAL A 550 28.60 4.60 -2.15
C VAL A 550 27.25 5.25 -1.91
N ARG A 551 26.75 5.13 -0.68
CA ARG A 551 25.63 5.92 -0.16
C ARG A 551 26.15 7.01 0.76
N LYS A 552 25.57 8.20 0.63
CA LYS A 552 25.98 9.41 1.36
C LYS A 552 24.79 10.06 2.05
N GLY A 553 24.97 10.49 3.29
CA GLY A 553 24.00 11.33 4.00
C GLY A 553 24.38 12.81 3.93
N SER A 554 23.47 13.71 4.30
CA SER A 554 23.66 15.17 4.29
C SER A 554 24.82 15.63 5.16
N SER A 555 25.12 14.91 6.24
CA SER A 555 26.24 15.23 7.13
C SER A 555 27.62 15.00 6.51
N GLY A 556 27.70 14.25 5.41
CA GLY A 556 28.96 13.78 4.79
C GLY A 556 29.80 12.85 5.68
N LYS A 557 29.24 12.41 6.81
CA LYS A 557 29.84 11.45 7.74
C LYS A 557 29.09 10.12 7.65
N ASN A 558 29.78 9.05 8.06
CA ASN A 558 29.17 7.70 8.09
C ASN A 558 28.61 7.29 6.71
N ASN A 559 29.39 7.50 5.67
CA ASN A 559 29.05 7.00 4.33
C ASN A 559 29.22 5.49 4.27
N LEU A 560 28.47 4.84 3.40
CA LEU A 560 28.50 3.39 3.25
C LEU A 560 28.97 3.01 1.85
N LEU A 561 29.91 2.08 1.78
CA LEU A 561 30.34 1.44 0.53
C LEU A 561 29.70 0.07 0.43
N PHE A 562 29.00 -0.20 -0.65
CA PHE A 562 28.43 -1.49 -1.02
C PHE A 562 29.26 -2.15 -2.11
N VAL A 563 29.59 -3.43 -1.92
CA VAL A 563 30.32 -4.26 -2.89
C VAL A 563 29.58 -5.58 -3.03
N LEU A 564 29.14 -5.90 -4.25
CA LEU A 564 28.22 -6.99 -4.53
C LEU A 564 28.76 -7.89 -5.62
N ASN A 565 28.73 -9.20 -5.41
CA ASN A 565 29.09 -10.23 -6.38
C ASN A 565 27.85 -11.07 -6.74
N MET A 566 27.38 -10.96 -7.97
CA MET A 566 26.19 -11.67 -8.46
C MET A 566 26.54 -13.03 -9.12
N THR A 567 27.71 -13.62 -8.81
CA THR A 567 28.18 -14.88 -9.41
C THR A 567 28.51 -15.94 -8.36
N PRO A 568 28.51 -17.23 -8.72
CA PRO A 568 28.97 -18.30 -7.83
C PRO A 568 30.50 -18.36 -7.68
N MET A 569 31.23 -17.43 -8.28
CA MET A 569 32.69 -17.40 -8.24
C MET A 569 33.17 -16.55 -7.05
N LYS A 570 34.15 -17.05 -6.32
CA LYS A 570 34.90 -16.24 -5.39
C LYS A 570 35.92 -15.41 -6.18
N TRP A 571 35.94 -14.10 -6.00
CA TRP A 571 36.92 -13.21 -6.58
C TRP A 571 38.04 -12.94 -5.57
N GLU A 572 39.18 -13.61 -5.75
CA GLU A 572 40.35 -13.42 -4.86
C GLU A 572 41.01 -12.07 -5.11
N ASN A 573 41.37 -11.40 -4.03
CA ASN A 573 42.02 -10.08 -4.04
C ASN A 573 41.31 -9.06 -4.95
N TYR A 574 39.96 -9.08 -4.95
CA TYR A 574 39.13 -8.18 -5.76
C TYR A 574 39.39 -6.72 -5.37
N THR A 575 39.73 -5.89 -6.35
CA THR A 575 40.06 -4.49 -6.13
C THR A 575 38.84 -3.60 -6.32
N VAL A 576 38.52 -2.78 -5.32
CA VAL A 576 37.38 -1.87 -5.29
C VAL A 576 37.90 -0.43 -5.24
N PRO A 577 37.51 0.43 -6.22
CA PRO A 577 37.83 1.86 -6.16
C PRO A 577 37.08 2.52 -5.01
N VAL A 578 37.74 3.43 -4.30
CA VAL A 578 37.13 4.14 -3.17
C VAL A 578 37.42 5.63 -3.20
N PRO A 579 36.49 6.50 -2.69
CA PRO A 579 36.57 7.94 -2.87
C PRO A 579 37.63 8.61 -1.95
N LYS A 580 38.03 7.97 -0.85
CA LYS A 580 38.87 8.61 0.18
C LYS A 580 39.93 7.66 0.73
N LYS A 581 41.10 8.21 1.08
CA LYS A 581 42.11 7.48 1.86
C LYS A 581 41.68 7.40 3.31
N LYS A 582 40.89 6.39 3.62
CA LYS A 582 40.34 6.12 4.97
C LYS A 582 40.41 4.64 5.30
N LYS A 583 40.10 4.34 6.54
CA LYS A 583 39.80 3.00 7.01
C LYS A 583 38.34 2.69 6.67
N TYR A 584 38.12 1.56 6.03
CA TYR A 584 36.82 1.01 5.68
C TYR A 584 36.49 -0.11 6.67
N LYS A 585 35.51 0.14 7.53
CA LYS A 585 35.10 -0.80 8.58
C LYS A 585 33.94 -1.67 8.06
N LEU A 586 34.12 -2.97 8.04
CA LEU A 586 33.08 -3.92 7.68
C LEU A 586 31.92 -3.85 8.68
N LEU A 587 30.71 -3.64 8.15
CA LEU A 587 29.46 -3.70 8.94
C LEU A 587 28.69 -4.99 8.69
N LEU A 588 28.72 -5.51 7.47
CA LEU A 588 27.93 -6.66 7.05
C LEU A 588 28.68 -7.45 5.99
N ASN A 589 28.75 -8.77 6.18
CA ASN A 589 29.17 -9.76 5.19
C ASN A 589 28.05 -10.78 5.01
N SER A 590 27.44 -10.84 3.84
CA SER A 590 26.28 -11.71 3.58
C SER A 590 26.62 -13.20 3.61
N ASP A 591 27.91 -13.56 3.58
CA ASP A 591 28.39 -14.93 3.53
C ASP A 591 28.77 -15.51 4.92
N GLU A 592 28.49 -14.78 6.00
CA GLU A 592 28.68 -15.33 7.35
C GLU A 592 27.79 -16.55 7.60
N GLU A 593 28.31 -17.54 8.32
CA GLU A 593 27.59 -18.80 8.63
C GLU A 593 26.25 -18.58 9.35
N ARG A 594 26.15 -17.52 10.19
CA ARG A 594 24.91 -17.16 10.90
C ARG A 594 23.77 -16.73 9.97
N PHE A 595 24.09 -16.37 8.73
CA PHE A 595 23.13 -16.04 7.67
C PHE A 595 22.90 -17.21 6.70
N GLY A 596 23.46 -18.39 7.00
CA GLY A 596 23.43 -19.55 6.11
C GLY A 596 24.43 -19.45 4.95
N GLY A 597 25.45 -18.61 5.08
CA GLY A 597 26.57 -18.50 4.14
C GLY A 597 27.60 -19.59 4.31
N TRP A 598 28.61 -19.57 3.45
CA TRP A 598 29.72 -20.56 3.45
C TRP A 598 30.85 -20.17 4.40
N GLY A 599 30.78 -19.01 5.06
CA GLY A 599 31.76 -18.57 6.05
C GLY A 599 33.04 -17.99 5.46
N ASN A 600 33.02 -17.47 4.21
CA ASN A 600 34.17 -16.74 3.69
C ASN A 600 34.39 -15.45 4.47
N GLU A 601 35.58 -15.31 5.04
CA GLU A 601 35.95 -14.16 5.85
C GLU A 601 36.31 -12.95 5.00
N ILE A 602 35.85 -11.77 5.44
CA ILE A 602 36.28 -10.47 4.93
C ILE A 602 36.96 -9.74 6.10
N PRO A 603 38.11 -9.05 5.91
CA PRO A 603 38.76 -8.30 6.97
C PRO A 603 37.82 -7.28 7.64
N ALA A 604 37.80 -7.27 8.98
CA ALA A 604 36.93 -6.34 9.74
C ALA A 604 37.22 -4.86 9.43
N GLU A 605 38.44 -4.53 9.07
CA GLU A 605 38.87 -3.18 8.68
C GLU A 605 39.90 -3.26 7.54
N ILE A 606 39.74 -2.42 6.53
CA ILE A 606 40.67 -2.32 5.41
C ILE A 606 41.08 -0.86 5.26
N MET A 607 42.41 -0.59 5.24
CA MET A 607 42.93 0.74 4.96
C MET A 607 43.06 0.94 3.45
N ALA A 608 42.51 2.02 2.92
CA ALA A 608 42.64 2.36 1.53
C ALA A 608 44.09 2.69 1.15
N GLU A 609 44.55 2.11 0.06
CA GLU A 609 45.86 2.32 -0.51
C GLU A 609 45.83 3.42 -1.59
N LYS A 610 46.92 4.11 -1.79
CA LYS A 610 47.09 5.03 -2.92
C LYS A 610 47.41 4.22 -4.19
N LYS A 611 46.41 3.52 -4.68
CA LYS A 611 46.46 2.70 -5.87
C LYS A 611 45.29 3.09 -6.76
N PRO A 612 45.50 3.92 -7.79
CA PRO A 612 44.44 4.39 -8.66
C PRO A 612 43.73 3.23 -9.36
N TYR A 613 42.37 3.27 -9.34
CA TYR A 613 41.51 2.29 -10.00
C TYR A 613 40.16 2.93 -10.36
N HIS A 614 39.65 2.70 -11.58
CA HIS A 614 38.36 3.23 -12.07
C HIS A 614 38.10 4.71 -11.69
N TYR A 615 39.05 5.60 -12.14
CA TYR A 615 38.97 7.06 -11.93
C TYR A 615 39.01 7.54 -10.46
N LYS A 616 39.38 6.64 -9.51
CA LYS A 616 39.61 6.98 -8.10
C LYS A 616 41.12 6.86 -7.79
N ASP A 617 41.62 7.75 -6.93
CA ASP A 617 43.04 7.75 -6.52
C ASP A 617 43.36 6.60 -5.53
N TYR A 618 42.32 6.05 -4.91
CA TYR A 618 42.46 5.08 -3.83
C TYR A 618 41.62 3.82 -4.13
N SER A 619 42.10 2.70 -3.61
CA SER A 619 41.38 1.43 -3.67
C SER A 619 41.57 0.62 -2.38
N ILE A 620 40.68 -0.35 -2.18
CA ILE A 620 40.81 -1.44 -1.20
C ILE A 620 40.77 -2.76 -1.97
N SER A 621 41.37 -3.82 -1.40
CA SER A 621 41.30 -5.15 -1.98
C SER A 621 41.00 -6.20 -0.91
N PHE A 622 40.17 -7.16 -1.23
CA PHE A 622 39.81 -8.28 -0.37
C PHE A 622 39.22 -9.42 -1.19
N ASP A 623 39.10 -10.60 -0.59
CA ASP A 623 38.43 -11.74 -1.21
C ASP A 623 36.91 -11.53 -1.16
N LEU A 624 36.28 -11.39 -2.32
CA LEU A 624 34.82 -11.17 -2.44
C LEU A 624 34.12 -12.53 -2.59
N PRO A 625 33.27 -12.93 -1.62
CA PRO A 625 32.61 -14.24 -1.61
C PRO A 625 31.71 -14.50 -2.81
N PRO A 626 31.43 -15.78 -3.14
CA PRO A 626 30.40 -16.16 -4.12
C PRO A 626 29.03 -15.63 -3.68
N TYR A 627 28.25 -15.06 -4.60
CA TYR A 627 26.96 -14.42 -4.27
C TYR A 627 27.03 -13.57 -3.00
N GLY A 628 28.17 -12.90 -2.82
CA GLY A 628 28.51 -12.20 -1.59
C GLY A 628 28.26 -10.70 -1.67
N ALA A 629 27.86 -10.15 -0.55
CA ALA A 629 27.74 -8.72 -0.37
C ALA A 629 28.54 -8.26 0.84
N ALA A 630 29.29 -7.17 0.70
CA ALA A 630 30.00 -6.51 1.77
C ALA A 630 29.55 -5.06 1.90
N VAL A 631 29.26 -4.62 3.11
CA VAL A 631 28.92 -3.22 3.42
C VAL A 631 29.95 -2.65 4.38
N PHE A 632 30.60 -1.55 3.98
CA PHE A 632 31.62 -0.89 4.78
C PHE A 632 31.20 0.52 5.16
N LEU A 633 31.55 0.92 6.39
CA LEU A 633 31.45 2.29 6.90
C LEU A 633 32.79 3.02 6.72
N PHE A 634 32.74 4.34 6.29
CA PHE A 634 33.93 5.18 6.16
C PHE A 634 33.71 6.68 6.36
#